data_4e630ddfd452132f5cf1a31112e8a11d
#
_entry.id   4e630ddfd452132f5cf1a31112e8a11d
#
_cell.length_a   1.000
_cell.length_b   1.000
_cell.length_c   1.000
_cell.angle_alpha   90.00
_cell.angle_beta   90.00
_cell.angle_gamma   90.00
#
_symmetry.space_group_name_H-M   'P 1'
#
loop_
_entity.id
_entity.type
_entity.pdbx_description
1 polymer ?
#
loop_
_entity_poly.entity_id
_entity_poly.type
_entity_poly.pdbx_seq_one_letter_code
_entity_poly.pdbx_strand_id
1 'polypeptide(L)'
;MTTTPPIVSLRDVHKYYGTYHALRGIDLDIGAGEFFSLLGPSGCGKTTLLRTIAGFEDLSSGTLLLSGQDMAGVPANRRPTNMVFQSYAIFPHLSVAENVAFGLRRRSDLNRQAKAALVEDALDMVGLDGFGARAAHALSGGQRQRVALARALILKPKVLLLDEPLSALDKKLREQMQNELRRLQRHVGITFVLVTHDQEEALIMSDRIAVMFDGEIAQLADPQTLYRRPTSRQVADFIGVMNFLPASLTAGSTAASVEIAGLGRAAITPEQCPAGMPTGDCTIGIRPETMSILFDGEPAPARETSGEVHELAYYGDMTYYDIALDGVEKPVTLSMKNLVGRRVLERGETARISWDERALIAFAK
;
A
#
# COMPACT_ATOMS: atom_id res chain seq x y z
N MET A 1 -5.41 27.75 5.87
CA MET A 1 -4.29 26.76 5.80
C MET A 1 -3.63 26.96 4.46
N THR A 2 -2.41 27.47 4.43
CA THR A 2 -1.61 27.61 3.19
C THR A 2 -1.20 26.21 2.77
N THR A 3 -1.88 25.64 1.77
CA THR A 3 -1.51 24.35 1.19
C THR A 3 -0.18 24.54 0.47
N THR A 4 0.87 23.91 1.00
CA THR A 4 2.16 23.84 0.31
C THR A 4 1.92 23.21 -1.07
N PRO A 5 2.45 23.78 -2.16
CA PRO A 5 2.23 23.23 -3.49
C PRO A 5 2.80 21.80 -3.58
N PRO A 6 2.15 20.90 -4.33
CA PRO A 6 2.59 19.52 -4.47
C PRO A 6 3.97 19.45 -5.13
N ILE A 7 4.77 18.46 -4.70
CA ILE A 7 6.09 18.21 -5.29
C ILE A 7 5.99 17.48 -6.63
N VAL A 8 4.98 16.62 -6.78
CA VAL A 8 4.59 15.94 -8.02
C VAL A 8 3.14 16.28 -8.29
N SER A 9 2.82 16.73 -9.49
CA SER A 9 1.45 17.00 -9.93
C SER A 9 1.24 16.42 -11.32
N LEU A 10 0.23 15.59 -11.45
CA LEU A 10 -0.21 14.94 -12.68
C LEU A 10 -1.62 15.46 -13.00
N ARG A 11 -1.89 15.80 -14.27
CA ARG A 11 -3.20 16.26 -14.74
C ARG A 11 -3.54 15.60 -16.06
N ASP A 12 -4.64 14.88 -16.06
CA ASP A 12 -5.20 14.16 -17.22
C ASP A 12 -4.13 13.35 -17.97
N VAL A 13 -3.31 12.60 -17.21
CA VAL A 13 -2.15 11.91 -17.78
C VAL A 13 -2.58 10.61 -18.44
N HIS A 14 -2.26 10.49 -19.74
CA HIS A 14 -2.46 9.29 -20.54
C HIS A 14 -1.14 8.73 -21.06
N LYS A 15 -1.06 7.40 -21.11
CA LYS A 15 0.04 6.67 -21.75
C LYS A 15 -0.50 5.53 -22.61
N TYR A 16 -0.09 5.51 -23.86
CA TYR A 16 -0.38 4.43 -24.80
C TYR A 16 0.90 3.70 -25.22
N TYR A 17 0.81 2.39 -25.36
CA TYR A 17 1.78 1.53 -26.03
C TYR A 17 1.08 0.89 -27.24
N GLY A 18 1.23 1.49 -28.40
CA GLY A 18 0.39 1.13 -29.56
C GLY A 18 -1.09 1.33 -29.25
N THR A 19 -1.87 0.24 -29.28
CA THR A 19 -3.31 0.26 -28.94
C THR A 19 -3.60 0.05 -27.44
N TYR A 20 -2.60 -0.34 -26.65
CA TYR A 20 -2.78 -0.57 -25.22
C TYR A 20 -2.73 0.74 -24.43
N HIS A 21 -3.81 1.04 -23.71
CA HIS A 21 -3.97 2.24 -22.89
C HIS A 21 -3.53 1.95 -21.47
N ALA A 22 -2.28 2.23 -21.14
CA ALA A 22 -1.63 1.86 -19.88
C ALA A 22 -1.92 2.82 -18.71
N LEU A 23 -2.11 4.12 -19.00
CA LEU A 23 -2.53 5.13 -18.02
C LEU A 23 -3.70 5.91 -18.61
N ARG A 24 -4.79 6.06 -17.84
CA ARG A 24 -6.08 6.52 -18.32
C ARG A 24 -6.57 7.70 -17.49
N GLY A 25 -6.14 8.94 -17.87
CA GLY A 25 -6.61 10.17 -17.21
C GLY A 25 -6.17 10.24 -15.74
N ILE A 26 -4.87 10.06 -15.46
CA ILE A 26 -4.36 10.11 -14.09
C ILE A 26 -4.28 11.55 -13.61
N ASP A 27 -5.07 11.85 -12.57
CA ASP A 27 -4.98 13.07 -11.76
C ASP A 27 -4.42 12.73 -10.38
N LEU A 28 -3.26 13.31 -10.01
CA LEU A 28 -2.59 12.98 -8.77
C LEU A 28 -1.71 14.15 -8.29
N ASP A 29 -1.84 14.48 -7.00
CA ASP A 29 -0.92 15.37 -6.29
C ASP A 29 -0.22 14.62 -5.17
N ILE A 30 1.12 14.69 -5.12
CA ILE A 30 1.95 14.15 -4.04
C ILE A 30 2.62 15.32 -3.32
N GLY A 31 2.52 15.33 -1.99
CA GLY A 31 3.07 16.38 -1.13
C GLY A 31 4.60 16.30 -0.97
N ALA A 32 5.22 17.42 -0.63
CA ALA A 32 6.63 17.45 -0.28
C ALA A 32 6.87 16.72 1.06
N GLY A 33 7.89 15.85 1.11
CA GLY A 33 8.23 15.05 2.30
C GLY A 33 7.26 13.90 2.59
N GLU A 34 6.33 13.60 1.70
CA GLU A 34 5.36 12.52 1.83
C GLU A 34 6.00 11.17 1.49
N PHE A 35 5.63 10.13 2.21
CA PHE A 35 5.83 8.74 1.79
C PHE A 35 4.56 8.26 1.08
N PHE A 36 4.60 8.21 -0.23
CA PHE A 36 3.46 7.92 -1.08
C PHE A 36 3.58 6.53 -1.73
N SER A 37 2.50 5.75 -1.78
CA SER A 37 2.50 4.45 -2.47
C SER A 37 1.51 4.38 -3.63
N LEU A 38 1.97 3.75 -4.72
CA LEU A 38 1.16 3.25 -5.81
C LEU A 38 0.96 1.75 -5.58
N LEU A 39 -0.26 1.34 -5.30
CA LEU A 39 -0.63 -0.03 -4.97
C LEU A 39 -1.63 -0.57 -6.00
N GLY A 40 -1.57 -1.87 -6.32
CA GLY A 40 -2.51 -2.49 -7.24
C GLY A 40 -1.98 -3.80 -7.82
N PRO A 41 -2.79 -4.58 -8.55
CA PRO A 41 -2.37 -5.83 -9.17
C PRO A 41 -1.30 -5.62 -10.25
N SER A 42 -0.65 -6.71 -10.66
CA SER A 42 0.32 -6.67 -11.74
C SER A 42 -0.34 -6.20 -13.05
N GLY A 43 0.34 -5.35 -13.80
CA GLY A 43 -0.15 -4.83 -15.08
C GLY A 43 -1.10 -3.64 -15.00
N CYS A 44 -1.49 -3.14 -13.82
CA CYS A 44 -2.42 -1.99 -13.68
C CYS A 44 -1.80 -0.60 -13.97
N GLY A 45 -0.53 -0.50 -14.39
CA GLY A 45 0.09 0.78 -14.79
C GLY A 45 1.05 1.42 -13.79
N LYS A 46 1.24 0.89 -12.56
CA LYS A 46 2.09 1.49 -11.50
C LYS A 46 3.52 1.79 -11.95
N THR A 47 4.23 0.79 -12.47
CA THR A 47 5.60 0.94 -12.95
C THR A 47 5.67 1.89 -14.16
N THR A 48 4.64 1.89 -15.02
CA THR A 48 4.54 2.86 -16.12
C THR A 48 4.45 4.28 -15.58
N LEU A 49 3.58 4.53 -14.58
CA LEU A 49 3.44 5.84 -13.96
C LEU A 49 4.74 6.26 -13.26
N LEU A 50 5.39 5.35 -12.53
CA LEU A 50 6.67 5.63 -11.89
C LEU A 50 7.77 6.01 -12.90
N ARG A 51 7.88 5.25 -14.00
CA ARG A 51 8.85 5.51 -15.09
C ARG A 51 8.56 6.81 -15.82
N THR A 52 7.28 7.15 -15.95
CA THR A 52 6.86 8.45 -16.51
C THR A 52 7.32 9.61 -15.61
N ILE A 53 7.16 9.52 -14.29
CA ILE A 53 7.66 10.53 -13.34
C ILE A 53 9.20 10.60 -13.41
N ALA A 54 9.88 9.44 -13.51
CA ALA A 54 11.33 9.37 -13.64
C ALA A 54 11.89 9.92 -14.96
N GLY A 55 11.06 10.02 -16.02
CA GLY A 55 11.47 10.44 -17.37
C GLY A 55 12.09 9.34 -18.22
N PHE A 56 11.81 8.07 -17.88
CA PHE A 56 12.14 6.91 -18.73
C PHE A 56 11.05 6.61 -19.77
N GLU A 57 9.85 7.13 -19.53
CA GLU A 57 8.69 7.04 -20.43
C GLU A 57 8.12 8.43 -20.65
N ASP A 58 7.79 8.76 -21.90
CA ASP A 58 7.10 9.99 -22.23
C ASP A 58 5.59 9.83 -22.08
N LEU A 59 4.90 10.90 -21.70
CA LEU A 59 3.43 10.98 -21.72
C LEU A 59 2.93 10.90 -23.17
N SER A 60 1.77 10.28 -23.37
CA SER A 60 1.04 10.42 -24.64
C SER A 60 0.22 11.69 -24.68
N SER A 61 -0.36 12.10 -23.54
CA SER A 61 -1.03 13.38 -23.31
C SER A 61 -1.13 13.70 -21.83
N GLY A 62 -1.56 14.89 -21.47
CA GLY A 62 -1.63 15.39 -20.10
C GLY A 62 -0.40 16.18 -19.69
N THR A 63 -0.30 16.48 -18.40
CA THR A 63 0.79 17.32 -17.84
C THR A 63 1.40 16.66 -16.61
N LEU A 64 2.73 16.71 -16.51
CA LEU A 64 3.49 16.31 -15.33
C LEU A 64 4.34 17.50 -14.86
N LEU A 65 4.09 17.95 -13.64
CA LEU A 65 4.90 18.97 -12.98
C LEU A 65 5.73 18.34 -11.84
N LEU A 66 7.00 18.70 -11.75
CA LEU A 66 7.85 18.42 -10.59
C LEU A 66 8.31 19.73 -9.96
N SER A 67 7.97 19.97 -8.70
CA SER A 67 8.21 21.25 -8.02
C SER A 67 7.63 22.45 -8.80
N GLY A 68 6.48 22.31 -9.44
CA GLY A 68 5.84 23.33 -10.25
C GLY A 68 6.44 23.55 -11.64
N GLN A 69 7.47 22.80 -12.03
CA GLN A 69 8.09 22.87 -13.36
C GLN A 69 7.56 21.77 -14.26
N ASP A 70 7.18 22.13 -15.49
CA ASP A 70 6.74 21.14 -16.49
C ASP A 70 7.90 20.25 -16.93
N MET A 71 7.63 18.94 -16.96
CA MET A 71 8.60 17.91 -17.33
C MET A 71 8.48 17.45 -18.78
N ALA A 72 7.66 18.10 -19.61
CA ALA A 72 7.57 17.80 -21.03
C ALA A 72 8.94 17.96 -21.71
N GLY A 73 9.43 16.90 -22.37
CA GLY A 73 10.73 16.89 -23.04
C GLY A 73 11.95 16.98 -22.12
N VAL A 74 11.78 16.96 -20.80
CA VAL A 74 12.89 16.94 -19.84
C VAL A 74 13.38 15.51 -19.65
N PRO A 75 14.62 15.15 -20.05
CA PRO A 75 15.15 13.80 -19.93
C PRO A 75 15.38 13.42 -18.47
N ALA A 76 15.36 12.10 -18.16
CA ALA A 76 15.49 11.56 -16.82
C ALA A 76 16.69 12.11 -16.01
N ASN A 77 17.85 12.30 -16.66
CA ASN A 77 19.07 12.78 -16.01
C ASN A 77 19.04 14.28 -15.64
N ARG A 78 18.01 15.01 -16.01
CA ARG A 78 17.82 16.43 -15.66
C ARG A 78 16.61 16.63 -14.71
N ARG A 79 15.84 15.58 -14.43
CA ARG A 79 14.74 15.65 -13.48
C ARG A 79 15.26 15.63 -12.03
N PRO A 80 14.60 16.30 -11.09
CA PRO A 80 14.98 16.29 -9.67
C PRO A 80 14.56 14.99 -8.96
N THR A 81 14.61 13.87 -9.68
CA THR A 81 14.21 12.54 -9.22
C THR A 81 15.34 11.55 -9.35
N ASN A 82 15.40 10.56 -8.46
CA ASN A 82 16.21 9.36 -8.64
C ASN A 82 15.35 8.12 -8.44
N MET A 83 15.77 7.00 -9.03
CA MET A 83 15.01 5.75 -9.00
C MET A 83 15.89 4.59 -8.49
N VAL A 84 15.31 3.80 -7.59
CA VAL A 84 15.80 2.49 -7.18
C VAL A 84 14.97 1.44 -7.90
N PHE A 85 15.61 0.63 -8.74
CA PHE A 85 14.97 -0.42 -9.52
C PHE A 85 14.77 -1.70 -8.68
N GLN A 86 13.82 -2.52 -9.05
CA GLN A 86 13.52 -3.81 -8.43
C GLN A 86 14.75 -4.73 -8.31
N SER A 87 15.64 -4.75 -9.32
CA SER A 87 16.90 -5.51 -9.30
C SER A 87 18.05 -4.79 -8.61
N TYR A 88 17.79 -3.62 -7.98
CA TYR A 88 18.77 -2.69 -7.40
C TYR A 88 19.79 -2.12 -8.40
N ALA A 89 19.96 -2.72 -9.57
CA ALA A 89 20.87 -2.33 -10.66
C ALA A 89 22.28 -1.96 -10.17
N ILE A 90 22.83 -2.74 -9.22
CA ILE A 90 24.19 -2.55 -8.71
C ILE A 90 25.21 -3.03 -9.73
N PHE A 91 26.30 -2.29 -9.91
CA PHE A 91 27.40 -2.66 -10.77
C PHE A 91 28.28 -3.71 -10.06
N PRO A 92 28.24 -5.00 -10.48
CA PRO A 92 28.88 -6.09 -9.73
C PRO A 92 30.42 -6.04 -9.76
N HIS A 93 30.99 -5.38 -10.75
CA HIS A 93 32.44 -5.21 -10.95
C HIS A 93 33.01 -4.01 -10.20
N LEU A 94 32.18 -3.20 -9.54
CA LEU A 94 32.61 -2.05 -8.74
C LEU A 94 32.55 -2.38 -7.24
N SER A 95 33.35 -1.68 -6.45
CA SER A 95 33.22 -1.66 -4.99
C SER A 95 31.94 -0.95 -4.56
N VAL A 96 31.58 -1.06 -3.28
CA VAL A 96 30.44 -0.33 -2.68
C VAL A 96 30.62 1.18 -2.84
N ALA A 97 31.79 1.71 -2.50
CA ALA A 97 32.07 3.15 -2.63
C ALA A 97 32.00 3.62 -4.09
N GLU A 98 32.51 2.84 -5.04
CA GLU A 98 32.44 3.18 -6.47
C GLU A 98 31.00 3.13 -7.02
N ASN A 99 30.17 2.20 -6.53
CA ASN A 99 28.74 2.17 -6.85
C ASN A 99 28.04 3.45 -6.37
N VAL A 100 28.26 3.84 -5.12
CA VAL A 100 27.66 5.05 -4.55
C VAL A 100 28.19 6.31 -5.24
N ALA A 101 29.51 6.38 -5.49
CA ALA A 101 30.14 7.50 -6.19
C ALA A 101 29.76 7.63 -7.67
N PHE A 102 29.09 6.63 -8.26
CA PHE A 102 28.87 6.59 -9.71
C PHE A 102 28.16 7.84 -10.23
N GLY A 103 27.12 8.31 -9.53
CA GLY A 103 26.40 9.53 -9.88
C GLY A 103 27.25 10.81 -9.80
N LEU A 104 28.29 10.81 -8.97
CA LEU A 104 29.19 11.96 -8.81
C LEU A 104 30.27 12.07 -9.89
N ARG A 105 30.39 11.09 -10.81
CA ARG A 105 31.40 11.13 -11.87
C ARG A 105 31.30 12.37 -12.74
N ARG A 106 30.11 12.87 -13.02
CA ARG A 106 29.86 14.06 -13.83
C ARG A 106 29.88 15.37 -13.06
N ARG A 107 30.05 15.35 -11.72
CA ARG A 107 30.14 16.55 -10.87
C ARG A 107 31.60 17.08 -10.93
N SER A 108 31.88 17.97 -11.87
CA SER A 108 33.20 18.62 -12.04
C SER A 108 33.47 19.70 -10.98
N ASP A 109 32.45 20.15 -10.30
CA ASP A 109 32.51 21.12 -9.19
C ASP A 109 33.04 20.51 -7.87
N LEU A 110 33.14 19.18 -7.78
CA LEU A 110 33.61 18.47 -6.60
C LEU A 110 34.99 17.86 -6.83
N ASN A 111 35.92 18.16 -5.93
CA ASN A 111 37.22 17.50 -5.92
C ASN A 111 37.13 16.06 -5.35
N ARG A 112 38.24 15.30 -5.43
CA ARG A 112 38.30 13.88 -5.01
C ARG A 112 37.98 13.71 -3.54
N GLN A 113 38.45 14.60 -2.67
CA GLN A 113 38.25 14.53 -1.22
C GLN A 113 36.76 14.80 -0.86
N ALA A 114 36.14 15.82 -1.47
CA ALA A 114 34.73 16.12 -1.29
C ALA A 114 33.84 14.97 -1.76
N LYS A 115 34.16 14.32 -2.89
CA LYS A 115 33.39 13.13 -3.35
C LYS A 115 33.55 11.97 -2.37
N ALA A 116 34.75 11.73 -1.81
CA ALA A 116 34.96 10.68 -0.82
C ALA A 116 34.11 10.93 0.46
N ALA A 117 34.12 12.15 0.98
CA ALA A 117 33.28 12.51 2.16
C ALA A 117 31.80 12.29 1.89
N LEU A 118 31.28 12.72 0.73
CA LEU A 118 29.88 12.49 0.38
C LEU A 118 29.52 11.00 0.28
N VAL A 119 30.46 10.15 -0.15
CA VAL A 119 30.26 8.69 -0.20
C VAL A 119 30.21 8.11 1.21
N GLU A 120 31.09 8.53 2.11
CA GLU A 120 31.09 8.11 3.50
C GLU A 120 29.78 8.53 4.20
N ASP A 121 29.37 9.79 4.06
CA ASP A 121 28.10 10.28 4.58
C ASP A 121 26.90 9.47 4.05
N ALA A 122 26.88 9.16 2.76
CA ALA A 122 25.80 8.39 2.15
C ALA A 122 25.78 6.93 2.62
N LEU A 123 26.91 6.33 2.90
CA LEU A 123 27.02 4.97 3.44
C LEU A 123 26.62 4.93 4.92
N ASP A 124 27.03 5.91 5.71
CA ASP A 124 26.61 6.04 7.10
C ASP A 124 25.09 6.21 7.22
N MET A 125 24.51 7.06 6.39
CA MET A 125 23.05 7.31 6.33
C MET A 125 22.22 6.02 6.16
N VAL A 126 22.75 5.02 5.44
CA VAL A 126 22.08 3.73 5.21
C VAL A 126 22.61 2.60 6.10
N GLY A 127 23.43 2.90 7.11
CA GLY A 127 24.00 1.93 8.04
C GLY A 127 24.99 0.95 7.38
N LEU A 128 25.80 1.43 6.45
CA LEU A 128 26.87 0.69 5.77
C LEU A 128 28.26 1.33 6.02
N ASP A 129 28.44 1.91 7.21
CA ASP A 129 29.74 2.43 7.61
C ASP A 129 30.84 1.36 7.50
N GLY A 130 32.00 1.72 6.99
CA GLY A 130 33.12 0.81 6.77
C GLY A 130 32.98 -0.20 5.62
N PHE A 131 31.85 -0.21 4.87
CA PHE A 131 31.64 -1.15 3.77
C PHE A 131 32.22 -0.68 2.43
N GLY A 132 32.73 0.54 2.34
CA GLY A 132 33.13 1.17 1.08
C GLY A 132 34.07 0.36 0.20
N ALA A 133 35.07 -0.33 0.78
CA ALA A 133 36.01 -1.15 0.05
C ALA A 133 35.52 -2.54 -0.36
N ARG A 134 34.35 -2.98 0.12
CA ARG A 134 33.81 -4.31 -0.20
C ARG A 134 33.37 -4.40 -1.65
N ALA A 135 33.54 -5.58 -2.24
CA ALA A 135 33.05 -5.89 -3.57
C ALA A 135 31.52 -6.02 -3.55
N ALA A 136 30.81 -5.43 -4.51
CA ALA A 136 29.34 -5.41 -4.54
C ALA A 136 28.72 -6.80 -4.66
N HIS A 137 29.39 -7.77 -5.30
CA HIS A 137 28.91 -9.15 -5.45
C HIS A 137 28.94 -9.94 -4.12
N ALA A 138 29.73 -9.51 -3.13
CA ALA A 138 29.84 -10.16 -1.82
C ALA A 138 28.75 -9.72 -0.81
N LEU A 139 27.83 -8.84 -1.23
CA LEU A 139 26.79 -8.28 -0.37
C LEU A 139 25.54 -9.18 -0.30
N SER A 140 24.87 -9.19 0.87
CA SER A 140 23.53 -9.76 1.01
C SER A 140 22.47 -8.94 0.23
N GLY A 141 21.26 -9.48 0.06
CA GLY A 141 20.14 -8.77 -0.59
C GLY A 141 19.86 -7.42 0.04
N GLY A 142 19.68 -7.36 1.36
CA GLY A 142 19.45 -6.11 2.08
C GLY A 142 20.61 -5.13 2.01
N GLN A 143 21.87 -5.61 2.02
CA GLN A 143 23.05 -4.76 1.83
C GLN A 143 23.10 -4.16 0.41
N ARG A 144 22.76 -4.95 -0.62
CA ARG A 144 22.65 -4.44 -2.00
C ARG A 144 21.58 -3.36 -2.12
N GLN A 145 20.44 -3.55 -1.49
CA GLN A 145 19.37 -2.54 -1.45
C GLN A 145 19.86 -1.23 -0.81
N ARG A 146 20.52 -1.28 0.35
CA ARG A 146 21.06 -0.10 1.03
C ARG A 146 22.11 0.63 0.17
N VAL A 147 22.97 -0.09 -0.55
CA VAL A 147 23.89 0.52 -1.53
C VAL A 147 23.15 1.22 -2.65
N ALA A 148 22.06 0.63 -3.18
CA ALA A 148 21.23 1.27 -4.21
C ALA A 148 20.55 2.55 -3.68
N LEU A 149 20.08 2.53 -2.43
CA LEU A 149 19.53 3.71 -1.75
C LEU A 149 20.59 4.80 -1.57
N ALA A 150 21.76 4.47 -1.05
CA ALA A 150 22.89 5.43 -0.90
C ALA A 150 23.23 6.07 -2.24
N ARG A 151 23.36 5.26 -3.31
CA ARG A 151 23.62 5.73 -4.68
C ARG A 151 22.54 6.68 -5.20
N ALA A 152 21.28 6.42 -4.87
CA ALA A 152 20.19 7.27 -5.28
C ALA A 152 20.12 8.58 -4.46
N LEU A 153 20.44 8.52 -3.17
CA LEU A 153 20.36 9.66 -2.25
C LEU A 153 21.54 10.63 -2.35
N ILE A 154 22.75 10.15 -2.74
CA ILE A 154 23.96 10.98 -2.80
C ILE A 154 23.80 12.19 -3.74
N LEU A 155 22.92 12.11 -4.73
CA LEU A 155 22.61 13.20 -5.65
C LEU A 155 21.60 14.21 -5.09
N LYS A 156 21.10 13.99 -3.88
CA LYS A 156 20.12 14.83 -3.17
C LYS A 156 18.88 15.12 -4.03
N PRO A 157 18.17 14.07 -4.51
CA PRO A 157 16.94 14.27 -5.28
C PRO A 157 15.85 14.90 -4.40
N LYS A 158 14.86 15.56 -5.03
CA LYS A 158 13.65 16.02 -4.34
C LYS A 158 12.62 14.89 -4.16
N VAL A 159 12.63 13.93 -5.09
CA VAL A 159 11.74 12.75 -5.08
C VAL A 159 12.57 11.49 -5.32
N LEU A 160 12.44 10.51 -4.42
CA LEU A 160 13.01 9.18 -4.58
C LEU A 160 11.90 8.21 -5.03
N LEU A 161 12.12 7.57 -6.16
CA LEU A 161 11.20 6.61 -6.76
C LEU A 161 11.68 5.19 -6.47
N LEU A 162 10.81 4.32 -5.96
CA LEU A 162 11.13 2.96 -5.54
C LEU A 162 10.24 1.98 -6.31
N ASP A 163 10.82 1.18 -7.20
CA ASP A 163 10.10 0.17 -8.01
C ASP A 163 10.23 -1.20 -7.34
N GLU A 164 9.23 -1.62 -6.57
CA GLU A 164 9.16 -2.89 -5.83
C GLU A 164 10.45 -3.23 -5.05
N PRO A 165 10.96 -2.34 -4.21
CA PRO A 165 12.29 -2.48 -3.61
C PRO A 165 12.42 -3.64 -2.63
N LEU A 166 11.32 -4.19 -2.11
CA LEU A 166 11.30 -5.22 -1.08
C LEU A 166 10.90 -6.61 -1.60
N SER A 167 10.51 -6.72 -2.88
CA SER A 167 9.93 -7.94 -3.45
C SER A 167 10.84 -9.17 -3.41
N ALA A 168 12.17 -8.98 -3.43
CA ALA A 168 13.15 -10.06 -3.42
C ALA A 168 13.62 -10.50 -2.02
N LEU A 169 13.03 -9.95 -0.94
CA LEU A 169 13.42 -10.21 0.44
C LEU A 169 12.50 -11.23 1.11
N ASP A 170 13.08 -12.03 2.02
CA ASP A 170 12.28 -12.86 2.93
C ASP A 170 11.46 -12.00 3.91
N LYS A 171 10.43 -12.60 4.55
CA LYS A 171 9.48 -11.87 5.39
C LYS A 171 10.17 -11.07 6.51
N LYS A 172 11.10 -11.69 7.25
CA LYS A 172 11.77 -11.04 8.40
C LYS A 172 12.64 -9.86 7.96
N LEU A 173 13.39 -10.04 6.87
CA LEU A 173 14.24 -8.98 6.32
C LEU A 173 13.38 -7.86 5.72
N ARG A 174 12.24 -8.19 5.11
CA ARG A 174 11.27 -7.23 4.57
C ARG A 174 10.72 -6.32 5.66
N GLU A 175 10.23 -6.88 6.79
CA GLU A 175 9.74 -6.11 7.94
C GLU A 175 10.81 -5.17 8.53
N GLN A 176 12.07 -5.63 8.60
CA GLN A 176 13.19 -4.78 9.03
C GLN A 176 13.42 -3.62 8.05
N MET A 177 13.44 -3.92 6.74
CA MET A 177 13.69 -2.92 5.70
C MET A 177 12.56 -1.90 5.57
N GLN A 178 11.29 -2.28 5.79
CA GLN A 178 10.16 -1.35 5.85
C GLN A 178 10.39 -0.28 6.94
N ASN A 179 10.74 -0.73 8.15
CA ASN A 179 11.03 0.19 9.26
C ASN A 179 12.24 1.10 8.98
N GLU A 180 13.29 0.55 8.36
CA GLU A 180 14.49 1.31 7.99
C GLU A 180 14.19 2.36 6.91
N LEU A 181 13.44 1.99 5.86
CA LEU A 181 13.05 2.92 4.80
C LEU A 181 12.19 4.08 5.35
N ARG A 182 11.28 3.78 6.26
CA ARG A 182 10.46 4.81 6.90
C ARG A 182 11.29 5.75 7.79
N ARG A 183 12.27 5.21 8.54
CA ARG A 183 13.21 6.02 9.33
C ARG A 183 14.10 6.88 8.44
N LEU A 184 14.64 6.29 7.38
CA LEU A 184 15.47 6.97 6.40
C LEU A 184 14.72 8.13 5.74
N GLN A 185 13.49 7.91 5.28
CA GLN A 185 12.66 8.94 4.68
C GLN A 185 12.44 10.13 5.64
N ARG A 186 12.11 9.85 6.92
CA ARG A 186 11.94 10.89 7.94
C ARG A 186 13.23 11.66 8.22
N HIS A 187 14.37 10.96 8.21
CA HIS A 187 15.69 11.58 8.46
C HIS A 187 16.10 12.50 7.30
N VAL A 188 15.91 12.03 6.05
CA VAL A 188 16.29 12.78 4.85
C VAL A 188 15.28 13.89 4.51
N GLY A 189 14.00 13.71 4.87
CA GLY A 189 12.93 14.69 4.67
C GLY A 189 12.48 14.90 3.22
N ILE A 190 12.87 14.02 2.28
CA ILE A 190 12.45 14.10 0.88
C ILE A 190 11.21 13.23 0.62
N THR A 191 10.55 13.45 -0.50
CA THR A 191 9.38 12.65 -0.92
C THR A 191 9.82 11.28 -1.44
N PHE A 192 9.18 10.22 -0.96
CA PHE A 192 9.33 8.86 -1.47
C PHE A 192 8.08 8.44 -2.22
N VAL A 193 8.23 7.86 -3.40
CA VAL A 193 7.14 7.24 -4.15
C VAL A 193 7.46 5.76 -4.33
N LEU A 194 6.67 4.91 -3.68
CA LEU A 194 6.82 3.46 -3.68
C LEU A 194 5.81 2.84 -4.65
N VAL A 195 6.29 1.97 -5.52
CA VAL A 195 5.44 1.02 -6.24
C VAL A 195 5.54 -0.32 -5.54
N THR A 196 4.40 -0.89 -5.21
CA THR A 196 4.30 -2.24 -4.64
C THR A 196 3.00 -2.93 -5.06
N HIS A 197 2.98 -4.24 -5.00
CA HIS A 197 1.78 -5.06 -5.06
C HIS A 197 1.42 -5.67 -3.69
N ASP A 198 2.27 -5.42 -2.68
CA ASP A 198 2.08 -5.87 -1.30
C ASP A 198 1.31 -4.82 -0.50
N GLN A 199 0.13 -5.21 -0.01
CA GLN A 199 -0.77 -4.35 0.74
C GLN A 199 -0.17 -3.95 2.10
N GLU A 200 0.53 -4.89 2.77
CA GLU A 200 1.14 -4.63 4.07
C GLU A 200 2.22 -3.57 3.96
N GLU A 201 3.05 -3.63 2.90
CA GLU A 201 4.06 -2.60 2.62
C GLU A 201 3.44 -1.22 2.48
N ALA A 202 2.39 -1.11 1.67
CA ALA A 202 1.71 0.16 1.45
C ALA A 202 1.07 0.70 2.73
N LEU A 203 0.34 -0.15 3.48
CA LEU A 203 -0.36 0.24 4.70
C LEU A 203 0.60 0.66 5.83
N ILE A 204 1.75 -0.02 5.97
CA ILE A 204 2.72 0.25 7.05
C ILE A 204 3.55 1.51 6.77
N MET A 205 3.96 1.70 5.51
CA MET A 205 4.95 2.74 5.20
C MET A 205 4.37 4.08 4.76
N SER A 206 3.16 4.11 4.20
CA SER A 206 2.69 5.29 3.48
C SER A 206 1.93 6.29 4.35
N ASP A 207 2.04 7.55 3.98
CA ASP A 207 1.16 8.62 4.47
C ASP A 207 -0.14 8.64 3.65
N ARG A 208 -0.04 8.36 2.32
CA ARG A 208 -1.18 8.19 1.42
C ARG A 208 -0.89 7.09 0.39
N ILE A 209 -1.95 6.43 -0.06
CA ILE A 209 -1.91 5.31 -1.01
C ILE A 209 -2.87 5.60 -2.15
N ALA A 210 -2.39 5.49 -3.40
CA ALA A 210 -3.24 5.40 -4.57
C ALA A 210 -3.39 3.93 -4.99
N VAL A 211 -4.62 3.41 -4.92
CA VAL A 211 -4.95 2.08 -5.44
C VAL A 211 -5.29 2.19 -6.91
N MET A 212 -4.58 1.43 -7.73
CA MET A 212 -4.72 1.46 -9.18
C MET A 212 -5.28 0.16 -9.72
N PHE A 213 -6.25 0.26 -10.64
CA PHE A 213 -6.74 -0.83 -11.47
C PHE A 213 -6.84 -0.33 -12.92
N ASP A 214 -6.48 -1.16 -13.87
CA ASP A 214 -6.66 -0.95 -15.31
C ASP A 214 -6.21 0.42 -15.84
N GLY A 215 -5.14 0.97 -15.24
CA GLY A 215 -4.56 2.27 -15.65
C GLY A 215 -5.20 3.48 -14.98
N GLU A 216 -6.12 3.31 -14.04
CA GLU A 216 -6.85 4.37 -13.34
C GLU A 216 -6.57 4.33 -11.83
N ILE A 217 -6.72 5.46 -11.13
CA ILE A 217 -6.72 5.54 -9.67
C ILE A 217 -8.15 5.30 -9.17
N ALA A 218 -8.40 4.12 -8.59
CA ALA A 218 -9.70 3.76 -8.05
C ALA A 218 -10.00 4.43 -6.70
N GLN A 219 -8.96 4.59 -5.87
CA GLN A 219 -9.08 5.31 -4.59
C GLN A 219 -7.73 5.88 -4.18
N LEU A 220 -7.75 7.10 -3.63
CA LEU A 220 -6.61 7.77 -3.03
C LEU A 220 -6.98 8.19 -1.60
N ALA A 221 -6.29 7.63 -0.60
CA ALA A 221 -6.58 7.90 0.81
C ALA A 221 -5.36 7.62 1.70
N ASP A 222 -5.43 8.03 2.98
CA ASP A 222 -4.54 7.52 4.01
C ASP A 222 -4.82 6.03 4.30
N PRO A 223 -3.88 5.29 4.91
CA PRO A 223 -4.02 3.85 5.15
C PRO A 223 -5.28 3.45 5.95
N GLN A 224 -5.66 4.23 6.96
CA GLN A 224 -6.81 3.90 7.80
C GLN A 224 -8.12 4.09 7.04
N THR A 225 -8.25 5.20 6.31
CA THR A 225 -9.40 5.49 5.47
C THR A 225 -9.52 4.45 4.36
N LEU A 226 -8.43 4.10 3.70
CA LEU A 226 -8.41 3.09 2.65
C LEU A 226 -8.91 1.73 3.14
N TYR A 227 -8.47 1.30 4.33
CA TYR A 227 -8.84 0.02 4.93
C TYR A 227 -10.28 0.01 5.47
N ARG A 228 -10.68 1.09 6.15
CA ARG A 228 -11.98 1.17 6.84
C ARG A 228 -13.13 1.64 5.95
N ARG A 229 -12.83 2.41 4.89
CA ARG A 229 -13.83 3.05 4.01
C ARG A 229 -13.45 2.87 2.53
N PRO A 230 -13.31 1.62 2.05
CA PRO A 230 -13.05 1.38 0.63
C PRO A 230 -14.23 1.87 -0.21
N THR A 231 -13.94 2.61 -1.28
CA THR A 231 -14.98 3.24 -2.11
C THR A 231 -15.70 2.27 -3.04
N SER A 232 -15.14 1.07 -3.25
CA SER A 232 -15.75 0.04 -4.08
C SER A 232 -15.50 -1.35 -3.50
N ARG A 233 -16.33 -2.32 -3.92
CA ARG A 233 -16.11 -3.73 -3.60
C ARG A 233 -14.74 -4.22 -4.08
N GLN A 234 -14.29 -3.77 -5.26
CA GLN A 234 -13.00 -4.14 -5.81
C GLN A 234 -11.84 -3.65 -4.92
N VAL A 235 -11.90 -2.41 -4.43
CA VAL A 235 -10.89 -1.90 -3.47
C VAL A 235 -10.98 -2.66 -2.14
N ALA A 236 -12.20 -2.92 -1.63
CA ALA A 236 -12.42 -3.64 -0.38
C ALA A 236 -11.84 -5.06 -0.39
N ASP A 237 -12.03 -5.77 -1.51
CA ASP A 237 -11.53 -7.14 -1.74
C ASP A 237 -10.01 -7.18 -1.95
N PHE A 238 -9.48 -6.12 -2.55
CA PHE A 238 -8.05 -5.99 -2.79
C PHE A 238 -7.27 -5.58 -1.53
N ILE A 239 -7.86 -4.79 -0.62
CA ILE A 239 -7.19 -4.32 0.61
C ILE A 239 -7.61 -5.18 1.81
N GLY A 240 -6.87 -6.25 2.07
CA GLY A 240 -7.15 -7.19 3.15
C GLY A 240 -8.36 -8.09 2.87
N VAL A 241 -8.71 -8.93 3.83
CA VAL A 241 -9.85 -9.84 3.73
C VAL A 241 -11.14 -9.11 4.12
N MET A 242 -12.21 -9.32 3.36
CA MET A 242 -13.55 -8.81 3.67
C MET A 242 -14.61 -9.87 3.37
N ASN A 243 -15.51 -10.10 4.31
CA ASN A 243 -16.71 -10.90 4.08
C ASN A 243 -17.74 -10.07 3.32
N PHE A 244 -18.28 -10.62 2.23
CA PHE A 244 -19.32 -9.98 1.44
C PHE A 244 -20.62 -10.76 1.56
N LEU A 245 -21.63 -10.16 2.15
CA LEU A 245 -22.93 -10.76 2.44
C LEU A 245 -24.02 -10.14 1.56
N PRO A 246 -24.88 -10.95 0.96
CA PRO A 246 -26.09 -10.45 0.29
C PRO A 246 -26.97 -9.69 1.28
N ALA A 247 -27.50 -8.57 0.85
CA ALA A 247 -28.36 -7.75 1.69
C ALA A 247 -29.40 -6.99 0.86
N SER A 248 -30.47 -6.56 1.53
CA SER A 248 -31.49 -5.69 0.95
C SER A 248 -31.69 -4.45 1.82
N LEU A 249 -31.59 -3.28 1.23
CA LEU A 249 -31.62 -2.00 1.91
C LEU A 249 -32.99 -1.33 1.67
N THR A 250 -33.64 -0.98 2.79
CA THR A 250 -34.92 -0.23 2.78
C THR A 250 -34.65 1.18 3.29
N ALA A 251 -34.96 2.17 2.46
CA ALA A 251 -34.76 3.58 2.81
C ALA A 251 -35.66 3.97 4.01
N GLY A 252 -35.08 4.61 5.00
CA GLY A 252 -35.75 5.23 6.13
C GLY A 252 -35.54 6.74 6.13
N SER A 253 -36.32 7.47 6.94
CA SER A 253 -36.29 8.94 7.01
C SER A 253 -35.02 9.51 7.66
N THR A 254 -34.39 8.77 8.57
CA THR A 254 -33.16 9.22 9.31
C THR A 254 -32.03 8.22 9.27
N ALA A 255 -32.34 6.92 9.15
CA ALA A 255 -31.38 5.84 8.94
C ALA A 255 -31.98 4.83 8.00
N ALA A 256 -31.19 4.22 7.14
CA ALA A 256 -31.65 3.11 6.33
C ALA A 256 -31.59 1.83 7.16
N SER A 257 -32.56 0.92 6.94
CA SER A 257 -32.57 -0.42 7.50
C SER A 257 -32.06 -1.40 6.45
N VAL A 258 -31.10 -2.23 6.82
CA VAL A 258 -30.60 -3.27 5.96
C VAL A 258 -30.88 -4.64 6.54
N GLU A 259 -31.42 -5.56 5.73
CA GLU A 259 -31.57 -6.98 6.05
C GLU A 259 -30.42 -7.73 5.43
N ILE A 260 -29.57 -8.38 6.26
CA ILE A 260 -28.32 -9.01 5.87
C ILE A 260 -28.45 -10.52 6.05
N ALA A 261 -28.15 -11.29 5.00
CA ALA A 261 -28.13 -12.74 5.09
C ALA A 261 -27.19 -13.21 6.20
N GLY A 262 -27.67 -14.09 7.08
CA GLY A 262 -26.91 -14.67 8.20
C GLY A 262 -26.67 -13.75 9.40
N LEU A 263 -26.89 -12.43 9.28
CA LEU A 263 -26.68 -11.46 10.37
C LEU A 263 -28.00 -10.80 10.83
N GLY A 264 -29.07 -10.85 10.01
CA GLY A 264 -30.36 -10.23 10.31
C GLY A 264 -30.36 -8.73 10.05
N ARG A 265 -31.31 -8.02 10.71
CA ARG A 265 -31.56 -6.61 10.46
C ARG A 265 -30.62 -5.70 11.23
N ALA A 266 -30.07 -4.67 10.55
CA ALA A 266 -29.20 -3.65 11.13
C ALA A 266 -29.58 -2.24 10.64
N ALA A 267 -29.14 -1.21 11.37
CA ALA A 267 -29.17 0.17 10.88
C ALA A 267 -27.87 0.45 10.09
N ILE A 268 -27.98 1.27 9.03
CA ILE A 268 -26.83 1.71 8.27
C ILE A 268 -26.88 3.23 8.07
N THR A 269 -25.76 3.89 8.20
CA THR A 269 -25.62 5.33 8.07
C THR A 269 -25.02 5.71 6.71
N PRO A 270 -25.17 6.95 6.23
CA PRO A 270 -24.53 7.41 5.00
C PRO A 270 -23.00 7.26 5.02
N GLU A 271 -22.38 7.34 6.19
CA GLU A 271 -20.92 7.17 6.33
C GLU A 271 -20.41 5.75 6.03
N GLN A 272 -21.31 4.76 6.15
CA GLN A 272 -21.05 3.36 5.82
C GLN A 272 -21.32 3.03 4.35
N CYS A 273 -21.69 4.03 3.55
CA CYS A 273 -22.00 3.92 2.13
C CYS A 273 -21.07 4.82 1.30
N PRO A 274 -19.79 4.48 1.17
CA PRO A 274 -18.77 5.37 0.58
C PRO A 274 -19.02 5.72 -0.89
N ALA A 275 -19.74 4.87 -1.63
CA ALA A 275 -20.18 5.12 -3.01
C ALA A 275 -21.59 5.71 -3.11
N GLY A 276 -22.17 6.17 -1.98
CA GLY A 276 -23.56 6.62 -1.88
C GLY A 276 -24.49 5.50 -1.37
N MET A 277 -25.66 5.91 -0.84
CA MET A 277 -26.64 4.99 -0.28
C MET A 277 -27.21 4.09 -1.38
N PRO A 278 -26.99 2.75 -1.36
CA PRO A 278 -27.61 1.86 -2.32
C PRO A 278 -29.12 1.80 -2.10
N THR A 279 -29.88 1.36 -3.09
CA THR A 279 -31.33 1.13 -3.02
C THR A 279 -31.62 -0.31 -3.42
N GLY A 280 -32.47 -0.99 -2.64
CA GLY A 280 -32.85 -2.39 -2.89
C GLY A 280 -31.70 -3.36 -2.58
N ASP A 281 -31.46 -4.30 -3.50
CA ASP A 281 -30.40 -5.31 -3.34
C ASP A 281 -29.02 -4.67 -3.33
N CYS A 282 -28.21 -5.03 -2.33
CA CYS A 282 -26.86 -4.53 -2.14
C CYS A 282 -25.95 -5.64 -1.57
N THR A 283 -24.69 -5.32 -1.38
CA THR A 283 -23.72 -6.19 -0.70
C THR A 283 -23.22 -5.48 0.55
N ILE A 284 -23.24 -6.16 1.68
CA ILE A 284 -22.62 -5.68 2.91
C ILE A 284 -21.25 -6.32 3.07
N GLY A 285 -20.23 -5.48 3.27
CA GLY A 285 -18.89 -5.89 3.66
C GLY A 285 -18.71 -5.80 5.17
N ILE A 286 -18.08 -6.81 5.76
CA ILE A 286 -17.64 -6.82 7.16
C ILE A 286 -16.27 -7.48 7.29
N ARG A 287 -15.35 -6.83 8.01
CA ARG A 287 -13.99 -7.33 8.20
C ARG A 287 -13.93 -8.46 9.22
N PRO A 288 -13.09 -9.50 9.02
CA PRO A 288 -12.95 -10.64 9.95
C PRO A 288 -12.63 -10.24 11.38
N GLU A 289 -11.80 -9.23 11.60
CA GLU A 289 -11.37 -8.74 12.91
C GLU A 289 -12.44 -7.91 13.63
N THR A 290 -13.51 -7.52 12.95
CA THR A 290 -14.64 -6.79 13.55
C THR A 290 -15.73 -7.73 14.05
N MET A 291 -15.57 -9.02 13.83
CA MET A 291 -16.40 -10.09 14.35
C MET A 291 -15.65 -10.86 15.43
N SER A 292 -16.32 -11.28 16.49
CA SER A 292 -15.70 -11.98 17.62
C SER A 292 -16.47 -13.21 18.00
N ILE A 293 -15.77 -14.31 18.29
CA ILE A 293 -16.35 -15.51 18.88
C ILE A 293 -16.59 -15.26 20.36
N LEU A 294 -17.81 -15.56 20.82
CA LEU A 294 -18.23 -15.53 22.23
C LEU A 294 -18.16 -16.92 22.82
N PHE A 295 -17.53 -17.05 23.98
CA PHE A 295 -17.50 -18.27 24.75
C PHE A 295 -18.59 -18.28 25.82
N ASP A 296 -18.81 -19.44 26.46
CA ASP A 296 -19.84 -19.62 27.46
C ASP A 296 -19.73 -18.60 28.61
N GLY A 297 -20.83 -17.90 28.87
CA GLY A 297 -20.90 -16.83 29.89
C GLY A 297 -20.43 -15.45 29.41
N GLU A 298 -19.85 -15.32 28.22
CA GLU A 298 -19.51 -14.00 27.65
C GLU A 298 -20.77 -13.30 27.11
N PRO A 299 -21.08 -12.08 27.56
CA PRO A 299 -22.17 -11.29 26.98
C PRO A 299 -21.80 -10.78 25.60
N ALA A 300 -22.78 -10.71 24.70
CA ALA A 300 -22.57 -10.04 23.42
C ALA A 300 -22.43 -8.51 23.62
N PRO A 301 -21.30 -7.90 23.26
CA PRO A 301 -21.12 -6.45 23.43
C PRO A 301 -21.96 -5.64 22.43
N ALA A 302 -22.45 -6.27 21.38
CA ALA A 302 -23.22 -5.67 20.31
C ALA A 302 -24.30 -6.66 19.80
N ARG A 303 -24.40 -6.88 18.51
CA ARG A 303 -25.32 -7.86 17.92
C ARG A 303 -24.72 -9.27 17.98
N GLU A 304 -25.58 -10.27 17.95
CA GLU A 304 -25.18 -11.67 18.01
C GLU A 304 -25.82 -12.47 16.86
N THR A 305 -25.08 -13.42 16.34
CA THR A 305 -25.53 -14.49 15.47
C THR A 305 -24.81 -15.80 15.84
N SER A 306 -25.20 -16.89 15.24
CA SER A 306 -24.55 -18.18 15.42
C SER A 306 -24.32 -18.88 14.09
N GLY A 307 -23.30 -19.72 14.03
CA GLY A 307 -22.98 -20.51 12.85
C GLY A 307 -22.13 -21.71 13.22
N GLU A 308 -21.93 -22.61 12.29
CA GLU A 308 -21.10 -23.81 12.47
C GLU A 308 -19.69 -23.56 11.93
N VAL A 309 -18.65 -23.94 12.70
CA VAL A 309 -17.25 -23.89 12.26
C VAL A 309 -17.06 -24.88 11.11
N HIS A 310 -16.90 -24.35 9.89
CA HIS A 310 -16.65 -25.14 8.69
C HIS A 310 -15.21 -25.56 8.56
N GLU A 311 -14.28 -24.59 8.72
CA GLU A 311 -12.83 -24.77 8.70
C GLU A 311 -12.16 -23.83 9.70
N LEU A 312 -10.90 -24.15 10.07
CA LEU A 312 -10.08 -23.28 10.90
C LEU A 312 -8.61 -23.36 10.48
N ALA A 313 -7.89 -22.24 10.62
CA ALA A 313 -6.47 -22.14 10.35
C ALA A 313 -5.75 -21.49 11.54
N TYR A 314 -4.87 -22.24 12.21
CA TYR A 314 -4.12 -21.78 13.38
C TYR A 314 -2.77 -21.21 12.97
N TYR A 315 -2.53 -19.92 13.23
CA TYR A 315 -1.30 -19.19 12.88
C TYR A 315 -0.41 -18.85 14.09
N GLY A 316 -0.66 -19.49 15.22
CA GLY A 316 0.08 -19.24 16.45
C GLY A 316 -0.53 -18.12 17.29
N ASP A 317 -0.37 -16.87 16.92
CA ASP A 317 -0.94 -15.69 17.59
C ASP A 317 -2.42 -15.42 17.22
N MET A 318 -2.83 -15.88 16.04
CA MET A 318 -4.19 -15.73 15.50
C MET A 318 -4.74 -17.08 15.05
N THR A 319 -6.06 -17.26 15.17
CA THR A 319 -6.81 -18.32 14.49
C THR A 319 -7.85 -17.70 13.60
N TYR A 320 -7.90 -18.13 12.34
CA TYR A 320 -8.95 -17.77 11.39
C TYR A 320 -9.96 -18.89 11.33
N TYR A 321 -11.24 -18.55 11.39
CA TYR A 321 -12.35 -19.49 11.32
C TYR A 321 -13.21 -19.14 10.12
N ASP A 322 -13.52 -20.12 9.30
CA ASP A 322 -14.57 -20.04 8.29
C ASP A 322 -15.84 -20.63 8.89
N ILE A 323 -16.86 -19.79 9.07
CA ILE A 323 -18.10 -20.15 9.75
C ILE A 323 -19.27 -20.11 8.79
N ALA A 324 -20.00 -21.20 8.68
CA ALA A 324 -21.21 -21.31 7.91
C ALA A 324 -22.36 -20.61 8.66
N LEU A 325 -22.97 -19.60 8.07
CA LEU A 325 -24.14 -18.90 8.58
C LEU A 325 -25.38 -19.30 7.79
N ASP A 326 -26.54 -19.33 8.48
CA ASP A 326 -27.82 -19.64 7.83
C ASP A 326 -28.15 -18.66 6.72
N GLY A 327 -28.51 -19.18 5.55
CA GLY A 327 -28.89 -18.36 4.38
C GLY A 327 -27.71 -17.68 3.66
N VAL A 328 -26.47 -18.04 3.99
CA VAL A 328 -25.26 -17.55 3.34
C VAL A 328 -24.57 -18.69 2.60
N GLU A 329 -24.34 -18.52 1.30
CA GLU A 329 -23.75 -19.57 0.46
C GLU A 329 -22.29 -19.85 0.80
N LYS A 330 -21.52 -18.79 1.07
CA LYS A 330 -20.09 -18.89 1.40
C LYS A 330 -19.86 -18.67 2.88
N PRO A 331 -19.07 -19.51 3.56
CA PRO A 331 -18.70 -19.25 4.95
C PRO A 331 -18.11 -17.86 5.14
N VAL A 332 -18.33 -17.26 6.30
CA VAL A 332 -17.72 -15.99 6.71
C VAL A 332 -16.43 -16.26 7.47
N THR A 333 -15.39 -15.53 7.13
CA THR A 333 -14.11 -15.62 7.83
C THR A 333 -14.11 -14.70 9.04
N LEU A 334 -13.73 -15.22 10.22
CA LEU A 334 -13.46 -14.47 11.44
C LEU A 334 -12.00 -14.63 11.83
N SER A 335 -11.41 -13.60 12.43
CA SER A 335 -10.08 -13.70 13.04
C SER A 335 -10.16 -13.57 14.55
N MET A 336 -9.53 -14.48 15.25
CA MET A 336 -9.49 -14.49 16.72
C MET A 336 -8.05 -14.51 17.21
N LYS A 337 -7.72 -13.61 18.14
CA LYS A 337 -6.42 -13.61 18.80
C LYS A 337 -6.34 -14.78 19.80
N ASN A 338 -5.27 -15.57 19.71
CA ASN A 338 -5.02 -16.68 20.60
C ASN A 338 -4.48 -16.16 21.94
N LEU A 339 -5.31 -16.16 22.97
CA LEU A 339 -4.96 -15.75 24.33
C LEU A 339 -4.73 -16.98 25.21
N VAL A 340 -3.88 -16.84 26.23
CA VAL A 340 -3.65 -17.90 27.24
C VAL A 340 -4.96 -18.21 27.95
N GLY A 341 -5.31 -19.50 27.97
CA GLY A 341 -6.56 -19.99 28.58
C GLY A 341 -7.81 -19.88 27.71
N ARG A 342 -7.72 -19.29 26.51
CA ARG A 342 -8.82 -19.27 25.55
C ARG A 342 -8.74 -20.51 24.67
N ARG A 343 -9.82 -21.30 24.63
CA ARG A 343 -9.87 -22.48 23.76
C ARG A 343 -10.00 -22.11 22.30
N VAL A 344 -9.53 -22.99 21.44
CA VAL A 344 -9.80 -22.94 19.99
C VAL A 344 -11.00 -23.85 19.73
N LEU A 345 -11.97 -23.37 18.97
CA LEU A 345 -13.11 -24.17 18.54
C LEU A 345 -12.69 -25.20 17.50
N GLU A 346 -13.36 -26.35 17.51
CA GLU A 346 -13.13 -27.41 16.54
C GLU A 346 -14.13 -27.33 15.38
N ARG A 347 -13.80 -28.02 14.29
CA ARG A 347 -14.71 -28.15 13.14
C ARG A 347 -16.01 -28.84 13.56
N GLY A 348 -17.16 -28.30 13.08
CA GLY A 348 -18.50 -28.78 13.42
C GLY A 348 -19.05 -28.22 14.73
N GLU A 349 -18.25 -27.47 15.52
CA GLU A 349 -18.78 -26.81 16.72
C GLU A 349 -19.61 -25.57 16.33
N THR A 350 -20.66 -25.31 17.10
CA THR A 350 -21.43 -24.09 16.98
C THR A 350 -20.68 -22.93 17.62
N ALA A 351 -20.42 -21.88 16.82
CA ALA A 351 -19.82 -20.62 17.28
C ALA A 351 -20.91 -19.57 17.49
N ARG A 352 -20.94 -18.95 18.68
CA ARG A 352 -21.67 -17.70 18.92
C ARG A 352 -20.79 -16.55 18.47
N ILE A 353 -21.34 -15.62 17.67
CA ILE A 353 -20.56 -14.57 17.01
C ILE A 353 -21.16 -13.22 17.39
N SER A 354 -20.34 -12.35 17.97
CA SER A 354 -20.69 -10.94 18.14
C SER A 354 -20.16 -10.12 16.97
N TRP A 355 -20.95 -9.16 16.50
CA TRP A 355 -20.58 -8.23 15.44
C TRP A 355 -21.20 -6.85 15.67
N ASP A 356 -20.57 -5.79 15.17
CA ASP A 356 -20.99 -4.40 15.37
C ASP A 356 -21.51 -3.81 14.06
N GLU A 357 -22.74 -3.26 14.10
CA GLU A 357 -23.35 -2.61 12.92
C GLU A 357 -22.53 -1.43 12.40
N ARG A 358 -21.72 -0.78 13.25
CA ARG A 358 -20.83 0.31 12.85
C ARG A 358 -19.65 -0.14 11.96
N ALA A 359 -19.36 -1.45 11.96
CA ALA A 359 -18.31 -2.05 11.14
C ALA A 359 -18.78 -2.42 9.72
N LEU A 360 -20.08 -2.31 9.45
CA LEU A 360 -20.66 -2.64 8.15
C LEU A 360 -20.32 -1.57 7.11
N ILE A 361 -20.08 -2.01 5.88
CA ILE A 361 -19.90 -1.15 4.71
C ILE A 361 -20.86 -1.63 3.62
N ALA A 362 -21.68 -0.74 3.08
CA ALA A 362 -22.60 -1.07 2.02
C ALA A 362 -22.03 -0.72 0.65
N PHE A 363 -22.11 -1.68 -0.26
CA PHE A 363 -21.75 -1.54 -1.65
C PHE A 363 -22.98 -1.74 -2.54
N ALA A 364 -23.11 -0.93 -3.57
CA ALA A 364 -24.05 -1.19 -4.64
C ALA A 364 -23.73 -2.54 -5.32
N LYS A 365 -24.76 -3.18 -5.87
CA LYS A 365 -24.64 -4.49 -6.53
C LYS A 365 -23.88 -4.39 -7.85
#